data_6e55e001e5bdbcb333f00f0bb5ce9a11
#
_entry.id   6e55e001e5bdbcb333f00f0bb5ce9a11
#
_cell.length_a   1.000
_cell.length_b   1.000
_cell.length_c   1.000
_cell.angle_alpha   90.00
_cell.angle_beta   90.00
_cell.angle_gamma   90.00
#
_symmetry.space_group_name_H-M   'P 1'
#
loop_
_entity.id
_entity.type
_entity.pdbx_description
1 polymer ?
#
loop_
_entity_poly.entity_id
_entity_poly.type
_entity_poly.pdbx_seq_one_letter_code
_entity_poly.pdbx_strand_id
1 'polypeptide(L)'
;MIEFVMPKAVKTDVLYDVIILGAGPAGLTAAIYASRSLLKTLVIDSAPAGGLASTTEVIENYPGFPNGVTGPQLMAAFRQQAEKFQAEIIEMIPINSVNLSGREKIVTTDLGTFRSKAIIIASGRRYKEIGVKGEDEYKGKGVTYCVTCDAPLLR
;
A
#
# COMPACT_ATOMS: atom_id res chain seq x y z
N MET A 1 9.36 14.18 -19.04
CA MET A 1 8.74 13.06 -19.77
C MET A 1 8.60 11.92 -18.77
N ILE A 2 7.39 11.60 -18.34
CA ILE A 2 7.15 10.49 -17.39
C ILE A 2 7.22 9.21 -18.24
N GLU A 3 8.27 8.44 -18.08
CA GLU A 3 8.39 7.13 -18.71
C GLU A 3 7.31 6.21 -18.09
N PHE A 4 6.34 5.87 -18.93
CA PHE A 4 5.31 4.90 -18.55
C PHE A 4 5.98 3.52 -18.58
N VAL A 5 6.49 3.08 -17.43
CA VAL A 5 7.01 1.72 -17.29
C VAL A 5 5.83 0.77 -17.34
N MET A 6 5.66 0.10 -18.47
CA MET A 6 4.65 -0.96 -18.61
C MET A 6 4.87 -1.98 -17.49
N PRO A 7 3.83 -2.33 -16.73
CA PRO A 7 3.95 -3.37 -15.72
C PRO A 7 4.45 -4.66 -16.40
N LYS A 8 5.40 -5.35 -15.78
CA LYS A 8 5.81 -6.71 -16.19
C LYS A 8 4.53 -7.51 -16.44
N ALA A 9 4.48 -8.26 -17.55
CA ALA A 9 3.33 -9.06 -17.93
C ALA A 9 2.83 -9.86 -16.72
N VAL A 10 1.66 -9.47 -16.21
CA VAL A 10 1.10 -10.04 -14.99
C VAL A 10 0.53 -11.41 -15.35
N LYS A 11 0.96 -12.43 -14.64
CA LYS A 11 0.53 -13.81 -14.88
C LYS A 11 -0.75 -14.09 -14.10
N THR A 12 -1.87 -14.21 -14.78
CA THR A 12 -3.18 -14.53 -14.18
C THR A 12 -3.43 -16.04 -14.00
N ASP A 13 -2.66 -16.89 -14.65
CA ASP A 13 -2.76 -18.35 -14.60
C ASP A 13 -1.96 -19.01 -13.46
N VAL A 14 -1.44 -18.18 -12.56
CA VAL A 14 -0.59 -18.59 -11.45
C VAL A 14 -1.39 -18.72 -10.16
N LEU A 15 -1.15 -19.78 -9.38
CA LEU A 15 -1.61 -19.88 -8.01
C LEU A 15 -0.54 -19.27 -7.07
N TYR A 16 -0.86 -18.14 -6.45
CA TYR A 16 -0.03 -17.51 -5.43
C TYR A 16 -0.19 -18.21 -4.08
N ASP A 17 0.85 -18.20 -3.25
CA ASP A 17 0.70 -18.64 -1.87
C ASP A 17 -0.07 -17.59 -1.06
N VAL A 18 0.19 -16.31 -1.30
CA VAL A 18 -0.52 -15.21 -0.67
C VAL A 18 -0.72 -14.05 -1.63
N ILE A 19 -1.93 -13.48 -1.62
CA ILE A 19 -2.22 -12.16 -2.21
C ILE A 19 -2.44 -11.18 -1.07
N ILE A 20 -1.82 -10.00 -1.18
CA ILE A 20 -1.92 -8.91 -0.21
C ILE A 20 -2.69 -7.76 -0.86
N LEU A 21 -3.77 -7.33 -0.24
CA LEU A 21 -4.62 -6.25 -0.72
C LEU A 21 -4.22 -4.95 -0.02
N GLY A 22 -3.55 -4.07 -0.74
CA GLY A 22 -3.01 -2.81 -0.27
C GLY A 22 -1.48 -2.80 -0.20
N ALA A 23 -0.85 -1.80 -0.81
CA ALA A 23 0.59 -1.58 -0.88
C ALA A 23 1.05 -0.43 0.04
N GLY A 24 0.33 -0.19 1.14
CA GLY A 24 0.78 0.70 2.21
C GLY A 24 1.84 0.04 3.10
N PRO A 25 2.25 0.70 4.21
CA PRO A 25 3.29 0.18 5.13
C PRO A 25 3.02 -1.25 5.59
N ALA A 26 1.76 -1.55 5.96
CA ALA A 26 1.38 -2.88 6.43
C ALA A 26 1.49 -3.95 5.34
N GLY A 27 0.99 -3.65 4.13
CA GLY A 27 1.02 -4.58 3.02
C GLY A 27 2.44 -4.83 2.51
N LEU A 28 3.25 -3.78 2.35
CA LEU A 28 4.64 -3.92 1.95
C LEU A 28 5.47 -4.68 2.99
N THR A 29 5.23 -4.44 4.29
CA THR A 29 5.87 -5.22 5.35
C THR A 29 5.47 -6.70 5.28
N ALA A 30 4.18 -7.00 5.11
CA ALA A 30 3.71 -8.37 4.94
C ALA A 30 4.35 -9.03 3.71
N ALA A 31 4.48 -8.30 2.60
CA ALA A 31 5.13 -8.78 1.39
C ALA A 31 6.61 -9.13 1.62
N ILE A 32 7.35 -8.29 2.35
CA ILE A 32 8.74 -8.55 2.71
C ILE A 32 8.86 -9.89 3.44
N TYR A 33 8.05 -10.12 4.47
CA TYR A 33 8.14 -11.34 5.27
C TYR A 33 7.65 -12.57 4.52
N ALA A 34 6.55 -12.48 3.79
CA ALA A 34 6.03 -13.58 2.98
C ALA A 34 7.05 -14.02 1.93
N SER A 35 7.59 -13.07 1.17
CA SER A 35 8.56 -13.37 0.11
C SER A 35 9.90 -13.87 0.66
N ARG A 36 10.37 -13.35 1.79
CA ARG A 36 11.57 -13.91 2.47
C ARG A 36 11.36 -15.35 2.93
N SER A 37 10.12 -15.73 3.22
CA SER A 37 9.75 -17.12 3.53
C SER A 37 9.53 -17.98 2.27
N LEU A 38 9.96 -17.47 1.10
CA LEU A 38 9.85 -18.14 -0.20
C LEU A 38 8.40 -18.39 -0.64
N LEU A 39 7.45 -17.68 -0.09
CA LEU A 39 6.07 -17.72 -0.54
C LEU A 39 5.93 -16.89 -1.82
N LYS A 40 5.25 -17.45 -2.82
CA LYS A 40 4.89 -16.72 -4.03
C LYS A 40 3.86 -15.65 -3.67
N THR A 41 4.32 -14.39 -3.64
CA THR A 41 3.58 -13.27 -3.07
C THR A 41 3.22 -12.25 -4.14
N LEU A 42 1.95 -11.85 -4.18
CA LEU A 42 1.43 -10.77 -5.00
C LEU A 42 0.82 -9.69 -4.10
N VAL A 43 1.18 -8.44 -4.33
CA VAL A 43 0.55 -7.27 -3.74
C VAL A 43 -0.29 -6.57 -4.80
N ILE A 44 -1.53 -6.21 -4.48
CA ILE A 44 -2.42 -5.45 -5.38
C ILE A 44 -2.92 -4.21 -4.65
N ASP A 45 -2.77 -3.05 -5.29
CA ASP A 45 -3.33 -1.79 -4.80
C ASP A 45 -4.03 -1.03 -5.92
N SER A 46 -5.12 -0.37 -5.60
CA SER A 46 -5.85 0.53 -6.50
C SER A 46 -5.22 1.92 -6.64
N ALA A 47 -4.26 2.23 -5.79
CA ALA A 47 -3.50 3.48 -5.75
C ALA A 47 -2.00 3.21 -5.92
N PRO A 48 -1.16 4.24 -6.05
CA PRO A 48 0.28 4.10 -5.99
C PRO A 48 0.73 3.48 -4.67
N ALA A 49 1.77 2.65 -4.72
CA ALA A 49 2.34 2.03 -3.53
C ALA A 49 2.85 3.07 -2.53
N GLY A 50 2.58 2.82 -1.23
CA GLY A 50 2.98 3.69 -0.13
C GLY A 50 1.80 4.10 0.77
N GLY A 51 0.58 4.12 0.24
CA GLY A 51 -0.61 4.45 1.01
C GLY A 51 -0.53 5.84 1.65
N LEU A 52 -1.25 6.06 2.76
CA LEU A 52 -1.24 7.35 3.46
C LEU A 52 0.15 7.77 3.98
N ALA A 53 1.03 6.83 4.27
CA ALA A 53 2.36 7.18 4.75
C ALA A 53 3.18 7.93 3.68
N SER A 54 2.96 7.67 2.40
CA SER A 54 3.64 8.38 1.31
C SER A 54 3.23 9.84 1.16
N THR A 55 2.12 10.26 1.77
CA THR A 55 1.67 11.66 1.73
C THR A 55 2.21 12.51 2.89
N THR A 56 2.92 11.90 3.83
CA THR A 56 3.49 12.59 5.00
C THR A 56 4.82 13.23 4.61
N GLU A 57 4.96 14.54 4.87
CA GLU A 57 6.16 15.30 4.54
C GLU A 57 7.37 14.79 5.32
N VAL A 58 7.25 14.67 6.63
CA VAL A 58 8.29 14.14 7.52
C VAL A 58 7.70 13.18 8.53
N ILE A 59 8.28 12.00 8.65
CA ILE A 59 7.94 10.97 9.64
C ILE A 59 9.09 10.94 10.66
N GLU A 60 8.83 11.43 11.88
CA GLU A 60 9.83 11.54 12.94
C GLU A 60 9.77 10.39 13.95
N ASN A 61 8.70 9.62 13.91
CA ASN A 61 8.38 8.57 14.88
C ASN A 61 8.57 7.14 14.33
N TYR A 62 9.32 6.98 13.22
CA TYR A 62 9.68 5.68 12.71
C TYR A 62 11.09 5.27 13.22
N PRO A 63 11.22 4.17 13.97
CA PRO A 63 12.50 3.76 14.53
C PRO A 63 13.57 3.55 13.46
N GLY A 64 14.80 3.99 13.74
CA GLY A 64 15.94 3.92 12.82
C GLY A 64 16.19 5.20 12.04
N PHE A 65 15.31 6.19 12.13
CA PHE A 65 15.45 7.51 11.49
C PHE A 65 15.42 8.64 12.54
N PRO A 66 16.51 8.86 13.31
CA PRO A 66 16.52 9.84 14.41
C PRO A 66 16.34 11.28 13.95
N ASN A 67 16.61 11.58 12.68
CA ASN A 67 16.43 12.90 12.07
C ASN A 67 15.16 12.98 11.20
N GLY A 68 14.25 12.00 11.34
CA GLY A 68 13.10 11.87 10.46
C GLY A 68 13.43 11.33 9.07
N VAL A 69 12.41 10.99 8.33
CA VAL A 69 12.47 10.54 6.94
C VAL A 69 11.19 10.98 6.22
N THR A 70 11.25 11.36 4.96
CA THR A 70 10.02 11.69 4.24
C THR A 70 9.20 10.43 3.97
N GLY A 71 7.88 10.57 3.98
CA GLY A 71 6.97 9.46 3.69
C GLY A 71 7.28 8.77 2.36
N PRO A 72 7.45 9.54 1.26
CA PRO A 72 7.84 8.95 -0.02
C PRO A 72 9.14 8.15 0.02
N GLN A 73 10.19 8.65 0.70
CA GLN A 73 11.46 7.95 0.82
C GLN A 73 11.33 6.65 1.62
N LEU A 74 10.61 6.69 2.73
CA LEU A 74 10.37 5.50 3.56
C LEU A 74 9.59 4.44 2.78
N MET A 75 8.53 4.83 2.08
CA MET A 75 7.71 3.88 1.31
C MET A 75 8.44 3.33 0.09
N ALA A 76 9.27 4.14 -0.56
CA ALA A 76 10.13 3.67 -1.64
C ALA A 76 11.13 2.59 -1.14
N ALA A 77 11.70 2.78 0.06
CA ALA A 77 12.58 1.79 0.67
C ALA A 77 11.83 0.47 1.00
N PHE A 78 10.60 0.55 1.52
CA PHE A 78 9.76 -0.62 1.78
C PHE A 78 9.46 -1.40 0.49
N ARG A 79 9.04 -0.68 -0.56
CA ARG A 79 8.79 -1.25 -1.88
C ARG A 79 10.02 -1.96 -2.43
N GLN A 80 11.15 -1.26 -2.45
CA GLN A 80 12.42 -1.82 -2.95
C GLN A 80 12.82 -3.08 -2.17
N GLN A 81 12.60 -3.11 -0.86
CA GLN A 81 12.89 -4.28 -0.04
C GLN A 81 11.95 -5.45 -0.36
N ALA A 82 10.66 -5.21 -0.59
CA ALA A 82 9.72 -6.24 -1.00
C ALA A 82 10.11 -6.82 -2.38
N GLU A 83 10.39 -5.97 -3.36
CA GLU A 83 10.83 -6.36 -4.71
C GLU A 83 12.15 -7.13 -4.70
N LYS A 84 13.09 -6.76 -3.83
CA LYS A 84 14.35 -7.48 -3.63
C LYS A 84 14.12 -8.95 -3.24
N PHE A 85 13.08 -9.23 -2.48
CA PHE A 85 12.67 -10.58 -2.10
C PHE A 85 11.67 -11.20 -3.08
N GLN A 86 11.52 -10.61 -4.27
CA GLN A 86 10.71 -11.11 -5.38
C GLN A 86 9.18 -11.07 -5.13
N ALA A 87 8.71 -10.17 -4.25
CA ALA A 87 7.29 -9.85 -4.22
C ALA A 87 6.88 -9.21 -5.55
N GLU A 88 5.82 -9.70 -6.16
CA GLU A 88 5.19 -9.05 -7.31
C GLU A 88 4.26 -7.95 -6.78
N ILE A 89 4.37 -6.73 -7.33
CA ILE A 89 3.54 -5.59 -6.92
C ILE A 89 2.83 -5.03 -8.14
N ILE A 90 1.51 -5.00 -8.08
CA ILE A 90 0.62 -4.38 -9.07
C ILE A 90 -0.07 -3.21 -8.39
N GLU A 91 0.09 -2.04 -8.96
CA GLU A 91 -0.50 -0.80 -8.45
C GLU A 91 -1.35 -0.12 -9.51
N MET A 92 -2.20 0.83 -9.08
CA MET A 92 -3.11 1.58 -9.95
C MET A 92 -4.17 0.70 -10.63
N ILE A 93 -4.52 -0.43 -10.02
CA ILE A 93 -5.49 -1.38 -10.57
C ILE A 93 -6.65 -1.57 -9.59
N PRO A 94 -7.86 -1.18 -9.95
CA PRO A 94 -9.04 -1.40 -9.13
C PRO A 94 -9.28 -2.88 -8.83
N ILE A 95 -9.63 -3.16 -7.57
CA ILE A 95 -10.07 -4.49 -7.14
C ILE A 95 -11.59 -4.52 -7.25
N ASN A 96 -12.08 -5.29 -8.21
CA ASN A 96 -13.51 -5.34 -8.53
C ASN A 96 -14.27 -6.27 -7.57
N SER A 97 -13.66 -7.40 -7.21
CA SER A 97 -14.25 -8.32 -6.24
C SER A 97 -13.21 -9.19 -5.55
N VAL A 98 -13.56 -9.65 -4.36
CA VAL A 98 -12.76 -10.60 -3.58
C VAL A 98 -13.66 -11.72 -3.09
N ASN A 99 -13.34 -12.96 -3.45
CA ASN A 99 -14.02 -14.13 -2.94
C ASN A 99 -13.07 -14.89 -1.99
N LEU A 100 -13.46 -14.93 -0.72
CA LEU A 100 -12.71 -15.59 0.35
C LEU A 100 -13.18 -17.02 0.63
N SER A 101 -14.23 -17.47 -0.08
CA SER A 101 -14.80 -18.80 0.11
C SER A 101 -13.94 -19.88 -0.55
N GLY A 102 -14.06 -21.10 -0.05
CA GLY A 102 -13.38 -22.24 -0.63
C GLY A 102 -11.89 -22.33 -0.31
N ARG A 103 -11.24 -23.28 -0.97
CA ARG A 103 -9.83 -23.62 -0.75
C ARG A 103 -8.89 -22.57 -1.38
N GLU A 104 -9.26 -22.08 -2.56
CA GLU A 104 -8.57 -20.99 -3.24
C GLU A 104 -9.34 -19.69 -3.06
N LYS A 105 -8.62 -18.62 -2.78
CA LYS A 105 -9.14 -17.26 -2.71
C LYS A 105 -9.00 -16.60 -4.07
N ILE A 106 -9.97 -15.79 -4.45
CA ILE A 106 -10.04 -15.21 -5.79
C ILE A 106 -10.11 -13.68 -5.66
N VAL A 107 -9.25 -12.99 -6.39
CA VAL A 107 -9.26 -11.53 -6.54
C VAL A 107 -9.46 -11.19 -8.00
N THR A 108 -10.51 -10.45 -8.33
CA THR A 108 -10.80 -10.00 -9.69
C THR A 108 -10.48 -8.53 -9.84
N THR A 109 -9.75 -8.20 -10.89
CA THR A 109 -9.34 -6.84 -11.26
C THR A 109 -9.58 -6.61 -12.76
N ASP A 110 -9.32 -5.41 -13.24
CA ASP A 110 -9.40 -5.10 -14.68
C ASP A 110 -8.31 -5.83 -15.51
N LEU A 111 -7.23 -6.30 -14.87
CA LEU A 111 -6.19 -7.11 -15.53
C LEU A 111 -6.54 -8.60 -15.61
N GLY A 112 -7.60 -9.03 -14.91
CA GLY A 112 -8.03 -10.43 -14.86
C GLY A 112 -8.21 -10.95 -13.45
N THR A 113 -8.23 -12.27 -13.33
CA THR A 113 -8.52 -12.97 -12.07
C THR A 113 -7.26 -13.62 -11.52
N PHE A 114 -6.96 -13.35 -10.25
CA PHE A 114 -5.83 -13.90 -9.52
C PHE A 114 -6.31 -14.88 -8.47
N ARG A 115 -5.56 -15.97 -8.28
CA ARG A 115 -5.87 -17.03 -7.32
C ARG A 115 -4.76 -17.16 -6.28
N SER A 116 -5.13 -17.39 -5.02
CA SER A 116 -4.18 -17.63 -3.94
C SER A 116 -4.70 -18.62 -2.90
N LYS A 117 -3.78 -19.18 -2.12
CA LYS A 117 -4.11 -20.02 -0.96
C LYS A 117 -4.61 -19.18 0.22
N ALA A 118 -4.05 -17.96 0.40
CA ALA A 118 -4.38 -17.04 1.46
C ALA A 118 -4.45 -15.60 0.96
N ILE A 119 -5.20 -14.77 1.68
CA ILE A 119 -5.26 -13.32 1.45
C ILE A 119 -4.92 -12.59 2.76
N ILE A 120 -4.10 -11.53 2.64
CA ILE A 120 -3.88 -10.55 3.70
C ILE A 120 -4.57 -9.25 3.28
N ILE A 121 -5.48 -8.76 4.11
CA ILE A 121 -6.17 -7.48 3.89
C ILE A 121 -5.39 -6.39 4.62
N ALA A 122 -4.76 -5.50 3.85
CA ALA A 122 -3.98 -4.36 4.32
C ALA A 122 -4.45 -3.06 3.66
N SER A 123 -5.74 -2.94 3.41
CA SER A 123 -6.40 -1.88 2.63
C SER A 123 -6.32 -0.48 3.25
N GLY A 124 -5.77 -0.37 4.46
CA GLY A 124 -5.59 0.92 5.12
C GLY A 124 -6.90 1.56 5.56
N ARG A 125 -6.90 2.89 5.58
CA ARG A 125 -8.06 3.71 5.98
C ARG A 125 -8.18 4.94 5.08
N ARG A 126 -9.35 5.54 5.07
CA ARG A 126 -9.58 6.91 4.60
C ARG A 126 -9.95 7.78 5.79
N TYR A 127 -9.59 9.05 5.73
CA TYR A 127 -10.07 10.01 6.70
C TYR A 127 -11.57 10.22 6.50
N LYS A 128 -12.29 10.42 7.61
CA LYS A 128 -13.69 10.80 7.55
C LYS A 128 -13.73 12.33 7.56
N GLU A 129 -14.15 12.89 6.44
CA GLU A 129 -14.37 14.31 6.32
C GLU A 129 -15.62 14.74 7.11
N ILE A 130 -15.60 15.94 7.63
CA ILE A 130 -16.72 16.51 8.39
C ILE A 130 -17.75 17.11 7.42
N GLY A 131 -17.29 17.53 6.23
CA GLY A 131 -18.12 18.13 5.17
C GLY A 131 -18.47 19.60 5.43
N VAL A 132 -17.64 20.31 6.18
CA VAL A 132 -17.85 21.73 6.47
C VAL A 132 -17.18 22.64 5.44
N LYS A 133 -17.70 23.85 5.26
CA LYS A 133 -17.10 24.84 4.36
C LYS A 133 -15.66 25.17 4.79
N GLY A 134 -14.72 25.13 3.87
CA GLY A 134 -13.31 25.42 4.11
C GLY A 134 -12.47 24.22 4.55
N GLU A 135 -13.07 23.04 4.74
CA GLU A 135 -12.34 21.85 5.19
C GLU A 135 -11.18 21.50 4.25
N ASP A 136 -11.42 21.47 2.94
CA ASP A 136 -10.39 21.18 1.93
C ASP A 136 -9.34 22.29 1.84
N GLU A 137 -9.75 23.55 1.97
CA GLU A 137 -8.86 24.70 1.89
C GLU A 137 -7.86 24.75 3.06
N TYR A 138 -8.30 24.35 4.25
CA TYR A 138 -7.50 24.37 5.48
C TYR A 138 -6.87 23.02 5.83
N LYS A 139 -7.02 22.00 5.00
CA LYS A 139 -6.39 20.69 5.18
C LYS A 139 -4.86 20.82 5.20
N GLY A 140 -4.25 20.42 6.33
CA GLY A 140 -2.82 20.63 6.59
C GLY A 140 -2.43 22.07 6.95
N LYS A 141 -3.42 23.01 7.06
CA LYS A 141 -3.22 24.42 7.44
C LYS A 141 -4.11 24.84 8.62
N GLY A 142 -4.45 23.88 9.48
CA GLY A 142 -5.35 24.08 10.63
C GLY A 142 -6.42 23.01 10.76
N VAL A 143 -6.83 22.36 9.65
CA VAL A 143 -7.64 21.16 9.69
C VAL A 143 -6.74 19.93 9.56
N THR A 144 -6.77 19.07 10.58
CA THR A 144 -5.98 17.84 10.62
C THR A 144 -6.86 16.64 10.93
N TYR A 145 -6.52 15.48 10.36
CA TYR A 145 -7.16 14.19 10.61
C TYR A 145 -6.26 13.22 11.38
N CYS A 146 -5.04 13.62 11.69
CA CYS A 146 -4.07 12.80 12.40
C CYS A 146 -3.38 13.59 13.53
N VAL A 147 -3.95 13.54 14.72
CA VAL A 147 -3.38 14.24 15.88
C VAL A 147 -1.91 13.85 16.14
N THR A 148 -1.60 12.56 16.08
CA THR A 148 -0.24 12.05 16.30
C THR A 148 0.76 12.46 15.22
N CYS A 149 0.28 12.74 13.99
CA CYS A 149 1.14 13.17 12.89
C CYS A 149 1.41 14.68 12.95
N ASP A 150 0.36 15.46 13.25
CA ASP A 150 0.35 16.90 13.02
C ASP A 150 0.46 17.71 14.33
N ALA A 151 0.26 17.09 15.50
CA ALA A 151 0.34 17.79 16.79
C ALA A 151 1.68 18.54 17.01
N PRO A 152 2.84 18.03 16.59
CA PRO A 152 4.10 18.77 16.71
C PRO A 152 4.13 20.05 15.86
N LEU A 153 3.38 20.11 14.76
CA LEU A 153 3.30 21.25 13.83
C LEU A 153 2.35 22.35 14.31
N LEU A 154 1.51 22.05 15.31
CA LEU A 154 0.49 22.95 15.84
C LEU A 154 0.90 23.62 17.17
N ARG A 155 2.18 23.59 17.50
CA ARG A 155 2.76 24.22 18.71
C ARG A 155 3.12 25.67 18.45
#